data_6dc42af54d0a324aa7619893a3597a8d
#
_entry.id   6dc42af54d0a324aa7619893a3597a8d
#
_cell.length_a   1.000
_cell.length_b   1.000
_cell.length_c   1.000
_cell.angle_alpha   90.00
_cell.angle_beta   90.00
_cell.angle_gamma   90.00
#
_symmetry.space_group_name_H-M   'P 1'
#
loop_
_entity.id
_entity.type
_entity.pdbx_description
1 polymer ?
#
loop_
_entity_poly.entity_id
_entity_poly.type
_entity_poly.pdbx_seq_one_letter_code
_entity_poly.pdbx_strand_id
1 'polypeptide(L)'
;IGYRLVGSEMCIRDRDYLNNLCTPNDPIFEDPFYFNTEIDVDSGKIEGIINWFDVMEPINESYCNTIKTPLGGTHESGFKSGIYKAFKDFSKIKYEKKSSQINQEDLFGSSGSILSAFIENPEFQGQTKEKLSSIEPGRKIEMKARQLFEQWLTKKTRSAEELFQYAFNRSQLRLQSKSNQIIEKNIKRKKTTLPGKLADCSIDGNKGTEIFLVEGDSAGGSAKQARDRQTQAILPLRGKILNVISAGRDKINANQEITDLMQAIGCKRCLLYTSDAADDLTRV
;
A
#
# COMPACT_ATOMS: atom_id res chain seq x y z
N ILE A 1 -3.81 -30.79 21.64
CA ILE A 1 -5.09 -30.65 22.35
C ILE A 1 -6.11 -30.22 21.30
N GLY A 2 -6.87 -31.21 20.79
CA GLY A 2 -7.91 -30.96 19.78
C GLY A 2 -9.11 -30.31 20.43
N TYR A 3 -9.37 -29.06 20.14
CA TYR A 3 -10.62 -28.41 20.59
C TYR A 3 -11.75 -28.75 19.64
N ARG A 4 -12.68 -29.56 20.13
CA ARG A 4 -13.97 -29.84 19.48
C ARG A 4 -14.89 -28.68 19.85
N LEU A 5 -15.12 -27.77 18.91
CA LEU A 5 -15.90 -26.57 19.12
C LEU A 5 -17.34 -26.78 18.66
N VAL A 6 -18.31 -26.48 19.49
CA VAL A 6 -19.74 -26.66 19.22
C VAL A 6 -20.48 -25.32 19.42
N GLY A 7 -21.16 -24.85 18.38
CA GLY A 7 -22.16 -23.79 18.46
C GLY A 7 -21.67 -22.35 18.65
N SER A 8 -22.47 -21.49 19.24
CA SER A 8 -22.27 -20.06 19.42
C SER A 8 -21.03 -19.65 20.25
N GLU A 9 -20.57 -20.54 21.13
CA GLU A 9 -19.33 -20.32 21.91
C GLU A 9 -18.07 -20.34 21.05
N MET A 10 -18.14 -20.95 19.89
CA MET A 10 -17.06 -21.04 18.92
C MET A 10 -16.71 -19.68 18.32
N CYS A 11 -17.72 -18.88 17.95
CA CYS A 11 -17.51 -17.52 17.42
C CYS A 11 -16.78 -16.60 18.39
N ILE A 12 -17.03 -16.74 19.69
CA ILE A 12 -16.39 -15.91 20.73
C ILE A 12 -14.92 -16.29 20.85
N ARG A 13 -14.59 -17.57 20.91
CA ARG A 13 -13.20 -18.06 21.03
C ARG A 13 -12.35 -17.74 19.79
N ASP A 14 -12.93 -17.88 18.60
CA ASP A 14 -12.22 -17.57 17.36
C ASP A 14 -11.96 -16.06 17.22
N ARG A 15 -12.91 -15.23 17.66
CA ARG A 15 -12.76 -13.78 17.74
C ARG A 15 -11.64 -13.40 18.72
N ASP A 16 -11.66 -13.97 19.93
CA ASP A 16 -10.68 -13.70 20.96
C ASP A 16 -9.29 -14.17 20.53
N TYR A 17 -9.21 -15.31 19.86
CA TYR A 17 -7.95 -15.82 19.32
C TYR A 17 -7.43 -14.92 18.19
N LEU A 18 -8.29 -14.49 17.26
CA LEU A 18 -7.91 -13.57 16.21
C LEU A 18 -7.44 -12.22 16.78
N ASN A 19 -8.17 -11.67 17.76
CA ASN A 19 -7.79 -10.43 18.41
C ASN A 19 -6.44 -10.55 19.13
N ASN A 20 -6.19 -11.66 19.82
CA ASN A 20 -4.91 -11.94 20.47
C ASN A 20 -3.75 -12.02 19.46
N LEU A 21 -3.96 -12.67 18.32
CA LEU A 21 -2.97 -12.72 17.22
C LEU A 21 -2.65 -11.35 16.64
N CYS A 22 -3.65 -10.47 16.59
CA CYS A 22 -3.53 -9.14 16.00
C CYS A 22 -3.18 -8.04 17.00
N THR A 23 -3.08 -8.36 18.30
CA THR A 23 -2.66 -7.41 19.34
C THR A 23 -1.25 -6.87 19.06
N PRO A 24 -0.97 -5.56 19.19
CA PRO A 24 -1.79 -4.52 19.87
C PRO A 24 -2.74 -3.73 18.95
N ASN A 25 -3.03 -4.18 17.75
CA ASN A 25 -3.84 -3.43 16.78
C ASN A 25 -5.33 -3.57 17.07
N ASP A 26 -6.04 -2.45 17.01
CA ASP A 26 -7.48 -2.41 17.19
C ASP A 26 -8.22 -2.77 15.89
N PRO A 27 -9.30 -3.55 15.96
CA PRO A 27 -10.13 -3.87 14.80
C PRO A 27 -10.91 -2.62 14.35
N ILE A 28 -11.03 -2.43 13.03
CA ILE A 28 -11.84 -1.36 12.43
C ILE A 28 -13.34 -1.62 12.68
N PHE A 29 -13.74 -2.89 12.71
CA PHE A 29 -15.13 -3.30 12.92
C PHE A 29 -15.27 -4.11 14.21
N GLU A 30 -16.33 -3.84 14.97
CA GLU A 30 -16.70 -4.64 16.13
C GLU A 30 -17.12 -6.06 15.73
N ASP A 31 -17.78 -6.18 14.57
CA ASP A 31 -18.32 -7.45 14.04
C ASP A 31 -17.42 -7.99 12.91
N PRO A 32 -16.56 -8.98 13.15
CA PRO A 32 -15.81 -9.64 12.08
C PRO A 32 -16.73 -10.43 11.16
N PHE A 33 -16.28 -10.72 9.94
CA PHE A 33 -16.94 -11.70 9.10
C PHE A 33 -16.58 -13.10 9.57
N TYR A 34 -17.55 -13.80 10.12
CA TYR A 34 -17.43 -15.17 10.57
C TYR A 34 -18.40 -16.07 9.81
N PHE A 35 -17.98 -17.28 9.50
CA PHE A 35 -18.82 -18.29 8.90
C PHE A 35 -18.39 -19.70 9.31
N ASN A 36 -19.38 -20.58 9.36
CA ASN A 36 -19.22 -22.00 9.58
C ASN A 36 -20.29 -22.70 8.74
N THR A 37 -19.87 -23.43 7.72
CA THR A 37 -20.79 -24.02 6.74
C THR A 37 -20.21 -25.27 6.09
N GLU A 38 -21.08 -26.12 5.60
CA GLU A 38 -20.69 -27.20 4.70
C GLU A 38 -20.34 -26.65 3.31
N ILE A 39 -19.30 -27.18 2.71
CA ILE A 39 -18.87 -26.78 1.36
C ILE A 39 -19.87 -27.32 0.34
N ASP A 40 -20.21 -28.60 0.47
CA ASP A 40 -21.21 -29.35 -0.32
C ASP A 40 -21.52 -30.65 0.41
N VAL A 41 -22.57 -31.38 0.01
CA VAL A 41 -23.07 -32.57 0.71
C VAL A 41 -21.99 -33.64 0.94
N ASP A 42 -21.02 -33.75 -0.02
CA ASP A 42 -19.93 -34.75 0.05
C ASP A 42 -18.53 -34.09 0.02
N SER A 43 -18.41 -32.79 0.22
CA SER A 43 -17.15 -32.09 -0.01
C SER A 43 -16.48 -31.54 1.26
N GLY A 44 -17.11 -31.75 2.41
CA GLY A 44 -16.55 -31.34 3.70
C GLY A 44 -17.11 -30.01 4.22
N LYS A 45 -16.43 -29.45 5.21
CA LYS A 45 -16.84 -28.29 5.98
C LYS A 45 -15.77 -27.21 5.94
N ILE A 46 -16.19 -25.96 5.93
CA ILE A 46 -15.31 -24.81 6.05
C ILE A 46 -15.78 -23.88 7.17
N GLU A 47 -14.86 -23.42 7.95
CA GLU A 47 -15.08 -22.40 8.96
C GLU A 47 -13.96 -21.37 8.91
N GLY A 48 -14.29 -20.12 9.19
CA GLY A 48 -13.30 -19.08 9.19
C GLY A 48 -13.82 -17.77 9.74
N ILE A 49 -12.87 -16.93 10.10
CA ILE A 49 -13.09 -15.59 10.58
C ILE A 49 -12.08 -14.66 9.91
N ILE A 50 -12.52 -13.47 9.56
CA ILE A 50 -11.65 -12.39 9.09
C ILE A 50 -12.12 -11.07 9.69
N ASN A 51 -11.15 -10.25 10.10
CA ASN A 51 -11.37 -8.87 10.49
C ASN A 51 -10.27 -7.96 9.92
N TRP A 52 -10.50 -6.68 9.90
CA TRP A 52 -9.60 -5.67 9.37
C TRP A 52 -9.12 -4.75 10.48
N PHE A 53 -7.86 -4.33 10.39
CA PHE A 53 -7.16 -3.53 11.38
C PHE A 53 -6.59 -2.26 10.73
N ASP A 54 -6.36 -1.19 11.50
CA ASP A 54 -5.98 0.08 10.89
C ASP A 54 -4.55 0.03 10.32
N VAL A 55 -3.58 -0.39 11.11
CA VAL A 55 -2.17 -0.50 10.70
C VAL A 55 -1.61 -1.84 11.16
N MET A 56 -1.55 -2.81 10.24
CA MET A 56 -1.01 -4.13 10.54
C MET A 56 -0.48 -4.79 9.27
N GLU A 57 0.55 -5.61 9.40
CA GLU A 57 0.87 -6.59 8.36
C GLU A 57 -0.19 -7.71 8.36
N PRO A 58 -0.57 -8.25 7.18
CA PRO A 58 -1.63 -9.24 7.11
C PRO A 58 -1.22 -10.53 7.84
N ILE A 59 -2.04 -10.97 8.77
CA ILE A 59 -1.85 -12.24 9.49
C ILE A 59 -2.88 -13.23 8.97
N ASN A 60 -2.41 -14.34 8.37
CA ASN A 60 -3.28 -15.37 7.84
C ASN A 60 -2.85 -16.72 8.42
N GLU A 61 -3.74 -17.34 9.15
CA GLU A 61 -3.58 -18.71 9.59
C GLU A 61 -4.56 -19.61 8.86
N SER A 62 -4.05 -20.64 8.21
CA SER A 62 -4.87 -21.60 7.50
C SER A 62 -4.59 -23.04 7.93
N TYR A 63 -5.64 -23.84 7.95
CA TYR A 63 -5.62 -25.22 8.39
C TYR A 63 -6.41 -26.09 7.42
N CYS A 64 -5.92 -27.30 7.17
CA CYS A 64 -6.64 -28.33 6.44
C CYS A 64 -6.66 -29.61 7.28
N ASN A 65 -7.85 -30.12 7.60
CA ASN A 65 -8.04 -31.29 8.46
C ASN A 65 -7.21 -31.20 9.75
N THR A 66 -7.29 -30.05 10.43
CA THR A 66 -6.55 -29.71 11.67
C THR A 66 -5.04 -29.52 11.51
N ILE A 67 -4.47 -29.75 10.33
CA ILE A 67 -3.05 -29.54 10.05
C ILE A 67 -2.84 -28.08 9.63
N LYS A 68 -1.92 -27.37 10.29
CA LYS A 68 -1.56 -26.00 9.90
C LYS A 68 -0.87 -26.01 8.55
N THR A 69 -1.30 -25.11 7.65
CA THR A 69 -0.74 -24.93 6.30
C THR A 69 -0.05 -23.58 6.21
N PRO A 70 1.19 -23.43 6.69
CA PRO A 70 1.86 -22.13 6.78
C PRO A 70 2.15 -21.51 5.41
N LEU A 71 2.25 -22.31 4.36
CA LEU A 71 2.36 -21.81 2.98
C LEU A 71 1.00 -21.63 2.28
N GLY A 72 -0.10 -21.70 3.05
CA GLY A 72 -1.45 -21.54 2.54
C GLY A 72 -1.88 -22.67 1.60
N GLY A 73 -2.53 -22.30 0.51
CA GLY A 73 -2.97 -23.25 -0.51
C GLY A 73 -4.24 -22.81 -1.23
N THR A 74 -4.85 -23.76 -1.93
CA THR A 74 -6.05 -23.50 -2.75
C THR A 74 -7.26 -23.08 -1.93
N HIS A 75 -7.40 -23.56 -0.66
CA HIS A 75 -8.46 -23.16 0.26
C HIS A 75 -8.35 -21.69 0.67
N GLU A 76 -7.15 -21.23 1.02
CA GLU A 76 -6.88 -19.83 1.37
C GLU A 76 -7.06 -18.90 0.15
N SER A 77 -6.50 -19.31 -0.99
CA SER A 77 -6.64 -18.55 -2.23
C SER A 77 -8.10 -18.46 -2.67
N GLY A 78 -8.86 -19.54 -2.57
CA GLY A 78 -10.29 -19.57 -2.86
C GLY A 78 -11.09 -18.67 -1.92
N PHE A 79 -10.81 -18.73 -0.62
CA PHE A 79 -11.44 -17.88 0.38
C PHE A 79 -11.23 -16.38 0.08
N LYS A 80 -9.97 -15.95 -0.11
CA LYS A 80 -9.64 -14.56 -0.45
C LYS A 80 -10.25 -14.13 -1.78
N SER A 81 -10.21 -14.99 -2.80
CA SER A 81 -10.82 -14.72 -4.11
C SER A 81 -12.34 -14.53 -3.99
N GLY A 82 -13.03 -15.39 -3.23
CA GLY A 82 -14.47 -15.30 -3.01
C GLY A 82 -14.87 -13.98 -2.33
N ILE A 83 -14.20 -13.64 -1.23
CA ILE A 83 -14.41 -12.36 -0.52
C ILE A 83 -14.17 -11.17 -1.45
N TYR A 84 -13.06 -11.17 -2.19
CA TYR A 84 -12.72 -10.07 -3.09
C TYR A 84 -13.75 -9.88 -4.21
N LYS A 85 -14.24 -10.97 -4.81
CA LYS A 85 -15.28 -10.91 -5.85
C LYS A 85 -16.58 -10.35 -5.30
N ALA A 86 -17.04 -10.82 -4.15
CA ALA A 86 -18.23 -10.30 -3.49
C ALA A 86 -18.11 -8.81 -3.15
N PHE A 87 -16.98 -8.41 -2.58
CA PHE A 87 -16.69 -7.01 -2.29
C PHE A 87 -16.66 -6.14 -3.56
N LYS A 88 -16.08 -6.66 -4.64
CA LYS A 88 -15.99 -5.95 -5.91
C LYS A 88 -17.37 -5.73 -6.54
N ASP A 89 -18.24 -6.74 -6.50
CA ASP A 89 -19.59 -6.65 -7.02
C ASP A 89 -20.45 -5.66 -6.19
N PHE A 90 -20.37 -5.73 -4.88
CA PHE A 90 -20.99 -4.75 -3.98
C PHE A 90 -20.49 -3.32 -4.26
N SER A 91 -19.17 -3.14 -4.40
CA SER A 91 -18.55 -1.85 -4.65
C SER A 91 -18.92 -1.25 -6.00
N LYS A 92 -19.09 -2.08 -7.04
CA LYS A 92 -19.53 -1.62 -8.37
C LYS A 92 -20.94 -1.06 -8.36
N ILE A 93 -21.85 -1.69 -7.63
CA ILE A 93 -23.24 -1.25 -7.55
C ILE A 93 -23.33 0.13 -6.90
N LYS A 94 -22.55 0.37 -5.83
CA LYS A 94 -22.68 1.57 -5.01
C LYS A 94 -21.68 2.68 -5.36
N TYR A 95 -20.48 2.32 -5.86
CA TYR A 95 -19.32 3.22 -6.03
C TYR A 95 -18.55 2.94 -7.34
N GLU A 96 -19.22 2.86 -8.47
CA GLU A 96 -18.72 2.39 -9.77
C GLU A 96 -17.32 2.94 -10.14
N LYS A 97 -17.16 4.27 -10.15
CA LYS A 97 -15.90 4.93 -10.52
C LYS A 97 -14.74 4.68 -9.55
N LYS A 98 -15.03 4.56 -8.26
CA LYS A 98 -14.02 4.37 -7.20
C LYS A 98 -13.62 2.89 -7.08
N SER A 99 -14.55 1.97 -7.33
CA SER A 99 -14.34 0.54 -7.19
C SER A 99 -13.27 -0.01 -8.15
N SER A 100 -13.08 0.59 -9.33
CA SER A 100 -12.08 0.17 -10.31
C SER A 100 -10.63 0.28 -9.81
N GLN A 101 -10.38 1.20 -8.88
CA GLN A 101 -9.04 1.48 -8.35
C GLN A 101 -8.60 0.52 -7.24
N ILE A 102 -9.55 -0.20 -6.63
CA ILE A 102 -9.30 -1.09 -5.50
C ILE A 102 -8.82 -2.46 -6.00
N ASN A 103 -7.66 -2.90 -5.54
CA ASN A 103 -7.10 -4.21 -5.79
C ASN A 103 -7.27 -5.14 -4.58
N GLN A 104 -7.00 -6.42 -4.77
CA GLN A 104 -7.06 -7.42 -3.70
C GLN A 104 -6.13 -7.08 -2.52
N GLU A 105 -4.93 -6.56 -2.78
CA GLU A 105 -3.98 -6.11 -1.77
C GLU A 105 -4.53 -4.96 -0.90
N ASP A 106 -5.32 -4.06 -1.49
CA ASP A 106 -5.93 -2.95 -0.76
C ASP A 106 -6.97 -3.44 0.25
N LEU A 107 -7.64 -4.56 -0.06
CA LEU A 107 -8.63 -5.18 0.83
C LEU A 107 -7.97 -6.01 1.93
N PHE A 108 -6.94 -6.80 1.62
CA PHE A 108 -6.34 -7.75 2.58
C PHE A 108 -5.06 -7.26 3.25
N GLY A 109 -4.55 -6.11 2.89
CA GLY A 109 -3.22 -5.63 3.32
C GLY A 109 -3.07 -5.31 4.81
N SER A 110 -4.15 -5.25 5.60
CA SER A 110 -4.13 -5.20 7.07
C SER A 110 -5.30 -6.02 7.60
N SER A 111 -5.44 -7.26 7.11
CA SER A 111 -6.44 -8.19 7.61
C SER A 111 -5.81 -9.28 8.47
N GLY A 112 -6.53 -9.67 9.51
CA GLY A 112 -6.28 -10.90 10.25
C GLY A 112 -7.31 -11.94 9.86
N SER A 113 -6.89 -13.14 9.48
CA SER A 113 -7.80 -14.22 9.12
C SER A 113 -7.36 -15.57 9.66
N ILE A 114 -8.33 -16.37 10.06
CA ILE A 114 -8.14 -17.77 10.44
C ILE A 114 -9.12 -18.58 9.60
N LEU A 115 -8.62 -19.59 8.91
CA LEU A 115 -9.40 -20.44 8.02
C LEU A 115 -9.13 -21.91 8.33
N SER A 116 -10.17 -22.69 8.54
CA SER A 116 -10.09 -24.14 8.72
C SER A 116 -10.98 -24.83 7.69
N ALA A 117 -10.40 -25.69 6.87
CA ALA A 117 -11.09 -26.49 5.88
C ALA A 117 -11.00 -27.97 6.23
N PHE A 118 -12.15 -28.66 6.30
CA PHE A 118 -12.24 -30.10 6.47
C PHE A 118 -12.65 -30.68 5.12
N ILE A 119 -11.73 -31.36 4.45
CA ILE A 119 -11.87 -31.82 3.08
C ILE A 119 -11.60 -33.32 3.03
N GLU A 120 -12.43 -34.05 2.29
CA GLU A 120 -12.13 -35.45 1.97
C GLU A 120 -10.96 -35.53 0.99
N ASN A 121 -10.04 -36.47 1.26
CA ASN A 121 -8.88 -36.75 0.39
C ASN A 121 -8.08 -35.50 -0.04
N PRO A 122 -7.56 -34.70 0.91
CA PRO A 122 -6.80 -33.50 0.56
C PRO A 122 -5.45 -33.87 -0.06
N GLU A 123 -5.11 -33.23 -1.16
CA GLU A 123 -3.79 -33.32 -1.78
C GLU A 123 -2.91 -32.17 -1.32
N PHE A 124 -1.70 -32.47 -0.85
CA PHE A 124 -0.75 -31.47 -0.40
C PHE A 124 0.49 -31.44 -1.30
N GLN A 125 1.12 -30.29 -1.36
CA GLN A 125 2.40 -30.12 -2.00
C GLN A 125 3.52 -30.60 -1.04
N GLY A 126 4.07 -31.78 -1.28
CA GLY A 126 5.14 -32.36 -0.47
C GLY A 126 4.66 -33.13 0.78
N GLN A 127 5.59 -33.83 1.42
CA GLN A 127 5.32 -34.66 2.61
C GLN A 127 5.06 -33.85 3.88
N THR A 128 5.55 -32.63 3.96
CA THR A 128 5.39 -31.73 5.11
C THR A 128 3.97 -31.17 5.27
N LYS A 129 3.13 -31.33 4.22
CA LYS A 129 1.71 -30.88 4.20
C LYS A 129 1.54 -29.39 4.45
N GLU A 130 2.53 -28.57 4.13
CA GLU A 130 2.54 -27.13 4.40
C GLU A 130 1.64 -26.33 3.45
N LYS A 131 1.28 -26.90 2.29
CA LYS A 131 0.47 -26.24 1.28
C LYS A 131 -0.55 -27.21 0.66
N LEU A 132 -1.83 -26.80 0.70
CA LEU A 132 -2.91 -27.54 0.04
C LEU A 132 -2.90 -27.27 -1.47
N SER A 133 -2.94 -28.34 -2.30
CA SER A 133 -2.93 -28.26 -3.76
C SER A 133 -4.23 -28.68 -4.45
N SER A 134 -5.18 -29.27 -3.73
CA SER A 134 -6.48 -29.70 -4.28
C SER A 134 -7.25 -28.55 -4.93
N ILE A 135 -7.46 -28.58 -6.25
CA ILE A 135 -8.03 -27.47 -7.01
C ILE A 135 -9.56 -27.38 -6.80
N GLU A 136 -10.24 -28.51 -6.84
CA GLU A 136 -11.71 -28.56 -6.79
C GLU A 136 -12.28 -28.01 -5.48
N PRO A 137 -11.79 -28.43 -4.28
CA PRO A 137 -12.21 -27.83 -3.03
C PRO A 137 -11.98 -26.32 -2.97
N GLY A 138 -10.86 -25.84 -3.53
CA GLY A 138 -10.56 -24.42 -3.59
C GLY A 138 -11.62 -23.60 -4.35
N ARG A 139 -12.12 -24.12 -5.48
CA ARG A 139 -13.21 -23.48 -6.26
C ARG A 139 -14.53 -23.48 -5.51
N LYS A 140 -14.87 -24.59 -4.84
CA LYS A 140 -16.10 -24.68 -4.04
C LYS A 140 -16.05 -23.70 -2.85
N ILE A 141 -14.91 -23.60 -2.18
CA ILE A 141 -14.66 -22.63 -1.11
C ILE A 141 -14.82 -21.20 -1.62
N GLU A 142 -14.28 -20.88 -2.80
CA GLU A 142 -14.43 -19.56 -3.43
C GLU A 142 -15.92 -19.20 -3.63
N MET A 143 -16.69 -20.09 -4.23
CA MET A 143 -18.12 -19.85 -4.46
C MET A 143 -18.89 -19.65 -3.15
N LYS A 144 -18.61 -20.49 -2.15
CA LYS A 144 -19.28 -20.42 -0.85
C LYS A 144 -18.91 -19.18 -0.06
N ALA A 145 -17.62 -18.85 -0.01
CA ALA A 145 -17.13 -17.62 0.63
C ALA A 145 -17.72 -16.36 -0.02
N ARG A 146 -17.82 -16.34 -1.36
CA ARG A 146 -18.46 -15.24 -2.10
C ARG A 146 -19.93 -15.10 -1.67
N GLN A 147 -20.70 -16.16 -1.71
CA GLN A 147 -22.13 -16.14 -1.36
C GLN A 147 -22.36 -15.64 0.08
N LEU A 148 -21.59 -16.16 1.05
CA LEU A 148 -21.74 -15.81 2.45
C LEU A 148 -21.30 -14.38 2.73
N PHE A 149 -20.24 -13.91 2.06
CA PHE A 149 -19.77 -12.55 2.21
C PHE A 149 -20.71 -11.51 1.55
N GLU A 150 -21.32 -11.83 0.41
CA GLU A 150 -22.41 -11.02 -0.18
C GLU A 150 -23.59 -10.85 0.79
N GLN A 151 -23.97 -11.92 1.47
CA GLN A 151 -25.01 -11.86 2.50
C GLN A 151 -24.59 -11.00 3.69
N TRP A 152 -23.33 -11.11 4.14
CA TRP A 152 -22.80 -10.30 5.23
C TRP A 152 -22.76 -8.81 4.86
N LEU A 153 -22.28 -8.45 3.67
CA LEU A 153 -22.27 -7.07 3.16
C LEU A 153 -23.68 -6.46 3.09
N THR A 154 -24.67 -7.27 2.74
CA THR A 154 -26.07 -6.83 2.67
C THR A 154 -26.69 -6.64 4.05
N LYS A 155 -26.40 -7.54 4.99
CA LYS A 155 -26.93 -7.47 6.37
C LYS A 155 -26.26 -6.39 7.21
N LYS A 156 -24.95 -6.19 7.05
CA LYS A 156 -24.11 -5.28 7.84
C LYS A 156 -23.69 -4.07 6.99
N THR A 157 -24.69 -3.29 6.53
CA THR A 157 -24.47 -2.18 5.59
C THR A 157 -23.47 -1.16 6.10
N ARG A 158 -23.47 -0.84 7.41
CA ARG A 158 -22.53 0.10 8.01
C ARG A 158 -21.10 -0.42 7.91
N SER A 159 -20.85 -1.65 8.36
CA SER A 159 -19.52 -2.28 8.27
C SER A 159 -19.05 -2.45 6.83
N ALA A 160 -19.97 -2.70 5.89
CA ALA A 160 -19.66 -2.78 4.47
C ALA A 160 -19.21 -1.41 3.89
N GLU A 161 -19.82 -0.31 4.32
CA GLU A 161 -19.41 1.04 3.93
C GLU A 161 -18.05 1.42 4.53
N GLU A 162 -17.84 1.13 5.79
CA GLU A 162 -16.56 1.35 6.48
C GLU A 162 -15.44 0.54 5.81
N LEU A 163 -15.70 -0.72 5.45
CA LEU A 163 -14.77 -1.57 4.71
C LEU A 163 -14.45 -1.00 3.33
N PHE A 164 -15.45 -0.44 2.63
CA PHE A 164 -15.22 0.22 1.35
C PHE A 164 -14.31 1.44 1.50
N GLN A 165 -14.57 2.30 2.49
CA GLN A 165 -13.76 3.48 2.74
C GLN A 165 -12.32 3.10 3.10
N TYR A 166 -12.16 2.08 3.93
CA TYR A 166 -10.85 1.53 4.28
C TYR A 166 -10.07 1.07 3.03
N ALA A 167 -10.66 0.19 2.21
CA ALA A 167 -10.01 -0.31 1.01
C ALA A 167 -9.73 0.80 -0.02
N PHE A 168 -10.62 1.78 -0.14
CA PHE A 168 -10.44 2.93 -1.00
C PHE A 168 -9.28 3.82 -0.54
N ASN A 169 -9.19 4.14 0.75
CA ASN A 169 -8.09 4.92 1.29
C ASN A 169 -6.74 4.24 1.06
N ARG A 170 -6.66 2.91 1.26
CA ARG A 170 -5.44 2.14 0.94
C ARG A 170 -5.10 2.18 -0.54
N SER A 171 -6.09 2.10 -1.43
CA SER A 171 -5.86 2.23 -2.87
C SER A 171 -5.27 3.59 -3.25
N GLN A 172 -5.73 4.67 -2.61
CA GLN A 172 -5.20 6.02 -2.82
C GLN A 172 -3.73 6.12 -2.35
N LEU A 173 -3.42 5.60 -1.17
CA LEU A 173 -2.04 5.57 -0.65
C LEU A 173 -1.11 4.78 -1.58
N ARG A 174 -1.56 3.61 -2.07
CA ARG A 174 -0.80 2.80 -3.03
C ARG A 174 -0.57 3.54 -4.35
N LEU A 175 -1.58 4.24 -4.88
CA LEU A 175 -1.45 5.02 -6.11
C LEU A 175 -0.50 6.21 -5.92
N GLN A 176 -0.58 6.92 -4.80
CA GLN A 176 0.35 8.00 -4.45
C GLN A 176 1.79 7.49 -4.32
N SER A 177 2.00 6.37 -3.63
CA SER A 177 3.32 5.76 -3.50
C SER A 177 3.91 5.35 -4.84
N LYS A 178 3.10 4.76 -5.74
CA LYS A 178 3.53 4.42 -7.11
C LYS A 178 3.90 5.67 -7.92
N SER A 179 3.10 6.73 -7.85
CA SER A 179 3.41 7.98 -8.54
C SER A 179 4.71 8.60 -8.04
N ASN A 180 4.92 8.60 -6.72
CA ASN A 180 6.17 9.09 -6.12
C ASN A 180 7.38 8.25 -6.55
N GLN A 181 7.26 6.92 -6.58
CA GLN A 181 8.33 6.04 -7.07
C GLN A 181 8.67 6.25 -8.55
N ILE A 182 7.66 6.50 -9.40
CA ILE A 182 7.88 6.83 -10.83
C ILE A 182 8.62 8.15 -10.95
N ILE A 183 8.22 9.15 -10.17
CA ILE A 183 8.90 10.46 -10.13
C ILE A 183 10.35 10.28 -9.66
N GLU A 184 10.58 9.51 -8.59
CA GLU A 184 11.94 9.22 -8.10
C GLU A 184 12.81 8.46 -9.12
N LYS A 185 12.25 7.46 -9.82
CA LYS A 185 12.95 6.74 -10.88
C LYS A 185 13.29 7.64 -12.06
N ASN A 186 12.38 8.53 -12.43
CA ASN A 186 12.62 9.50 -13.51
C ASN A 186 13.68 10.54 -13.11
N ILE A 187 13.70 10.96 -11.84
CA ILE A 187 14.74 11.83 -11.28
C ILE A 187 16.08 11.09 -11.25
N LYS A 188 16.13 9.82 -10.83
CA LYS A 188 17.36 9.02 -10.85
C LYS A 188 17.90 8.79 -12.26
N ARG A 189 17.04 8.63 -13.28
CA ARG A 189 17.46 8.54 -14.70
C ARG A 189 17.97 9.88 -15.24
N LYS A 190 17.44 11.02 -14.75
CA LYS A 190 17.93 12.36 -15.11
C LYS A 190 19.17 12.81 -14.33
N LYS A 191 19.58 12.08 -13.27
CA LYS A 191 20.77 12.41 -12.45
C LYS A 191 22.11 12.33 -13.16
N THR A 192 22.18 11.82 -14.38
CA THR A 192 23.41 11.74 -15.18
C THR A 192 23.64 12.97 -16.06
N THR A 193 22.69 13.90 -16.14
CA THR A 193 22.87 15.16 -16.92
C THR A 193 22.49 16.33 -16.02
N LEU A 194 23.50 17.10 -15.63
CA LEU A 194 23.31 18.40 -14.99
C LEU A 194 22.48 19.29 -15.93
N PRO A 195 21.69 20.26 -15.40
CA PRO A 195 20.94 21.18 -16.24
C PRO A 195 21.86 21.84 -17.25
N GLY A 196 21.50 21.81 -18.53
CA GLY A 196 22.36 22.35 -19.57
C GLY A 196 22.70 23.84 -19.42
N LYS A 197 21.97 24.55 -18.56
CA LYS A 197 22.20 25.94 -18.19
C LYS A 197 23.20 26.11 -17.05
N LEU A 198 23.45 25.07 -16.25
CA LEU A 198 24.35 25.13 -15.10
C LEU A 198 25.80 25.21 -15.61
N ALA A 199 26.53 26.23 -15.21
CA ALA A 199 27.98 26.24 -15.31
C ALA A 199 28.54 25.74 -13.99
N ASP A 200 28.91 24.47 -13.95
CA ASP A 200 29.35 23.77 -12.74
C ASP A 200 30.79 24.17 -12.35
N CYS A 201 31.12 23.95 -11.07
CA CYS A 201 32.50 24.10 -10.57
C CYS A 201 33.30 22.81 -10.81
N SER A 202 34.63 22.91 -10.78
CA SER A 202 35.53 21.80 -11.12
C SER A 202 35.83 20.89 -9.92
N ILE A 203 35.58 21.34 -8.68
CA ILE A 203 35.81 20.56 -7.47
C ILE A 203 34.62 19.67 -7.23
N ASP A 204 34.85 18.36 -7.15
CA ASP A 204 33.85 17.39 -6.77
C ASP A 204 33.65 17.43 -5.24
N GLY A 205 32.43 17.73 -4.79
CA GLY A 205 32.02 17.69 -3.38
C GLY A 205 31.37 19.00 -2.91
N ASN A 206 30.70 18.89 -1.73
CA ASN A 206 29.88 20.00 -1.21
C ASN A 206 30.63 20.93 -0.23
N LYS A 207 31.89 20.65 0.10
CA LYS A 207 32.66 21.49 1.04
C LYS A 207 33.42 22.56 0.30
N GLY A 208 33.11 23.82 0.60
CA GLY A 208 33.79 25.00 0.04
C GLY A 208 33.35 25.36 -1.40
N THR A 209 32.22 24.77 -1.86
CA THR A 209 31.63 25.15 -3.17
C THR A 209 30.39 26.02 -2.97
N GLU A 210 30.13 26.93 -3.90
CA GLU A 210 29.04 27.90 -3.87
C GLU A 210 28.26 27.84 -5.19
N ILE A 211 26.95 28.06 -5.12
CA ILE A 211 26.09 28.22 -6.30
C ILE A 211 25.48 29.61 -6.34
N PHE A 212 25.68 30.33 -7.45
CA PHE A 212 25.11 31.65 -7.68
C PHE A 212 23.91 31.52 -8.62
N LEU A 213 22.76 32.00 -8.17
CA LEU A 213 21.55 32.11 -8.97
C LEU A 213 21.50 33.51 -9.57
N VAL A 214 21.45 33.61 -10.90
CA VAL A 214 21.45 34.89 -11.62
C VAL A 214 20.20 35.02 -12.49
N GLU A 215 19.69 36.23 -12.63
CA GLU A 215 18.52 36.51 -13.45
C GLU A 215 18.91 36.58 -14.94
N GLY A 216 18.40 35.62 -15.71
CA GLY A 216 18.53 35.59 -17.17
C GLY A 216 19.90 35.16 -17.71
N ASP A 217 19.92 34.84 -18.98
CA ASP A 217 21.11 34.31 -19.67
C ASP A 217 22.19 35.38 -19.84
N SER A 218 21.82 36.67 -19.94
CA SER A 218 22.74 37.80 -20.11
C SER A 218 23.62 37.99 -18.87
N ALA A 219 23.00 38.08 -17.68
CA ALA A 219 23.73 38.15 -16.41
C ALA A 219 24.51 36.84 -16.15
N GLY A 220 23.95 35.70 -16.55
CA GLY A 220 24.62 34.41 -16.50
C GLY A 220 25.91 34.37 -17.31
N GLY A 221 25.94 35.01 -18.47
CA GLY A 221 27.14 35.10 -19.31
C GLY A 221 28.29 35.86 -18.63
N SER A 222 28.00 37.04 -18.08
CA SER A 222 28.98 37.86 -17.34
C SER A 222 29.45 37.17 -16.06
N ALA A 223 28.53 36.58 -15.29
CA ALA A 223 28.86 35.84 -14.09
C ALA A 223 29.75 34.60 -14.36
N LYS A 224 29.52 33.88 -15.45
CA LYS A 224 30.36 32.75 -15.89
C LYS A 224 31.82 33.17 -16.22
N GLN A 225 32.00 34.35 -16.70
CA GLN A 225 33.35 34.88 -16.99
C GLN A 225 34.10 35.35 -15.74
N ALA A 226 33.38 35.92 -14.77
CA ALA A 226 33.93 36.49 -13.55
C ALA A 226 34.14 35.49 -12.40
N ARG A 227 33.52 34.30 -12.44
CA ARG A 227 33.53 33.33 -11.35
C ARG A 227 34.89 32.65 -11.14
N ASP A 228 35.14 32.21 -9.96
CA ASP A 228 36.14 31.16 -9.72
C ASP A 228 35.59 29.82 -10.21
N ARG A 229 36.23 29.26 -11.25
CA ARG A 229 35.78 27.98 -11.85
C ARG A 229 35.99 26.79 -10.94
N GLN A 230 36.85 26.88 -9.94
CA GLN A 230 37.12 25.76 -9.04
C GLN A 230 35.99 25.56 -8.03
N THR A 231 35.49 26.64 -7.43
CA THR A 231 34.57 26.60 -6.28
C THR A 231 33.18 27.15 -6.57
N GLN A 232 32.99 27.94 -7.66
CA GLN A 232 31.76 28.66 -7.91
C GLN A 232 31.02 28.13 -9.14
N ALA A 233 29.77 27.74 -8.93
CA ALA A 233 28.81 27.34 -9.96
C ALA A 233 27.81 28.48 -10.26
N ILE A 234 27.39 28.66 -11.52
CA ILE A 234 26.40 29.66 -11.94
C ILE A 234 25.19 28.97 -12.55
N LEU A 235 23.99 29.25 -12.04
CA LEU A 235 22.73 28.81 -12.61
C LEU A 235 21.86 30.01 -13.00
N PRO A 236 21.72 30.33 -14.31
CA PRO A 236 20.79 31.35 -14.77
C PRO A 236 19.34 30.85 -14.70
N LEU A 237 18.46 31.65 -14.10
CA LEU A 237 17.05 31.42 -14.01
C LEU A 237 16.29 32.31 -14.99
N ARG A 238 15.34 31.76 -15.74
CA ARG A 238 14.57 32.52 -16.74
C ARG A 238 13.25 33.01 -16.13
N GLY A 239 13.08 34.33 -16.13
CA GLY A 239 11.81 34.96 -15.74
C GLY A 239 11.48 34.87 -14.24
N LYS A 240 10.22 35.13 -13.91
CA LYS A 240 9.74 35.07 -12.53
C LYS A 240 9.64 33.63 -12.04
N ILE A 241 10.29 33.33 -10.93
CA ILE A 241 10.21 32.03 -10.27
C ILE A 241 8.79 31.83 -9.73
N LEU A 242 8.26 30.62 -9.88
CA LEU A 242 6.96 30.26 -9.35
C LEU A 242 6.94 30.40 -7.81
N ASN A 243 5.93 31.08 -7.26
CA ASN A 243 5.75 31.11 -5.82
C ASN A 243 5.29 29.75 -5.32
N VAL A 244 6.21 29.04 -4.67
CA VAL A 244 6.01 27.65 -4.21
C VAL A 244 4.95 27.58 -3.11
N ILE A 245 4.81 28.61 -2.28
CA ILE A 245 3.86 28.62 -1.15
C ILE A 245 2.40 28.62 -1.65
N SER A 246 2.13 29.36 -2.73
CA SER A 246 0.76 29.47 -3.28
C SER A 246 0.46 28.50 -4.42
N ALA A 247 1.46 27.76 -4.90
CA ALA A 247 1.30 26.88 -6.05
C ALA A 247 0.96 25.44 -5.62
N GLY A 248 0.00 24.82 -6.31
CA GLY A 248 -0.30 23.40 -6.14
C GLY A 248 0.86 22.50 -6.55
N ARG A 249 0.99 21.33 -5.95
CA ARG A 249 2.06 20.33 -6.18
C ARG A 249 2.29 20.01 -7.65
N ASP A 250 1.22 19.93 -8.44
CA ASP A 250 1.32 19.61 -9.87
C ASP A 250 2.00 20.73 -10.67
N LYS A 251 1.73 22.00 -10.33
CA LYS A 251 2.38 23.15 -10.94
C LYS A 251 3.86 23.25 -10.57
N ILE A 252 4.21 22.95 -9.32
CA ILE A 252 5.60 22.88 -8.85
C ILE A 252 6.36 21.79 -9.60
N ASN A 253 5.72 20.62 -9.74
CA ASN A 253 6.30 19.47 -10.45
C ASN A 253 6.51 19.70 -11.95
N ALA A 254 5.67 20.52 -12.57
CA ALA A 254 5.75 20.85 -13.98
C ALA A 254 6.73 22.01 -14.27
N ASN A 255 7.17 22.76 -13.24
CA ASN A 255 8.05 23.90 -13.43
C ASN A 255 9.51 23.47 -13.66
N GLN A 256 10.06 23.82 -14.84
CA GLN A 256 11.40 23.43 -15.23
C GLN A 256 12.49 24.14 -14.41
N GLU A 257 12.32 25.42 -14.09
CA GLU A 257 13.32 26.22 -13.32
C GLU A 257 13.49 25.66 -11.90
N ILE A 258 12.38 25.25 -11.24
CA ILE A 258 12.43 24.59 -9.93
C ILE A 258 13.11 23.23 -10.06
N THR A 259 12.83 22.48 -11.13
CA THR A 259 13.46 21.18 -11.37
C THR A 259 14.97 21.32 -11.58
N ASP A 260 15.39 22.30 -12.38
CA ASP A 260 16.80 22.58 -12.64
C ASP A 260 17.54 23.02 -11.37
N LEU A 261 16.92 23.87 -10.56
CA LEU A 261 17.46 24.31 -9.27
C LEU A 261 17.65 23.11 -8.31
N MET A 262 16.65 22.25 -8.19
CA MET A 262 16.74 21.07 -7.34
C MET A 262 17.80 20.08 -7.80
N GLN A 263 17.97 19.92 -9.10
CA GLN A 263 19.03 19.09 -9.67
C GLN A 263 20.42 19.67 -9.37
N ALA A 264 20.58 20.99 -9.50
CA ALA A 264 21.85 21.69 -9.24
C ALA A 264 22.28 21.58 -7.78
N ILE A 265 21.33 21.72 -6.84
CA ILE A 265 21.59 21.64 -5.38
C ILE A 265 21.63 20.17 -4.88
N GLY A 266 21.17 19.21 -5.68
CA GLY A 266 21.09 17.81 -5.27
C GLY A 266 19.97 17.48 -4.27
N CYS A 267 19.01 18.38 -4.09
CA CYS A 267 17.90 18.23 -3.16
C CYS A 267 16.77 17.36 -3.70
N LYS A 268 16.11 16.60 -2.81
CA LYS A 268 14.86 15.90 -3.15
C LYS A 268 13.67 16.84 -2.92
N ARG A 269 12.61 16.73 -3.75
CA ARG A 269 11.42 17.58 -3.66
C ARG A 269 10.71 17.56 -2.29
N CYS A 270 10.79 16.47 -1.53
CA CYS A 270 10.19 16.38 -0.20
C CYS A 270 10.90 17.22 0.87
N LEU A 271 12.17 17.55 0.68
CA LEU A 271 12.94 18.34 1.64
C LEU A 271 12.66 19.86 1.56
N LEU A 272 12.13 20.34 0.44
CA LEU A 272 11.72 21.76 0.30
C LEU A 272 10.48 22.13 1.14
N TYR A 273 9.71 21.14 1.60
CA TYR A 273 8.51 21.35 2.44
C TYR A 273 8.77 21.20 3.93
N THR A 274 9.91 20.64 4.35
CA THR A 274 10.23 20.35 5.75
C THR A 274 11.32 21.23 6.33
N SER A 275 12.03 22.02 5.51
CA SER A 275 12.93 23.04 6.02
C SER A 275 12.19 24.37 6.16
N ASP A 276 11.32 24.47 7.14
CA ASP A 276 11.03 25.76 7.71
C ASP A 276 12.27 26.16 8.50
N ALA A 277 13.02 27.13 7.98
CA ALA A 277 14.23 27.65 8.61
C ALA A 277 13.98 28.25 10.01
N ALA A 278 12.70 28.31 10.43
CA ALA A 278 12.26 28.72 11.75
C ALA A 278 12.36 27.58 12.81
N ASP A 279 12.30 26.29 12.39
CA ASP A 279 12.34 25.16 13.34
C ASP A 279 13.77 24.77 13.76
N ASP A 280 14.80 25.19 13.03
CA ASP A 280 16.22 24.92 13.37
C ASP A 280 16.76 25.87 14.46
N LEU A 281 16.03 26.93 14.84
CA LEU A 281 16.45 27.86 15.90
C LEU A 281 16.07 27.40 17.32
N THR A 282 15.38 26.28 17.49
CA THR A 282 14.97 25.75 18.81
C THR A 282 15.74 24.54 19.30
N ARG A 283 16.81 24.13 18.57
CA ARG A 283 17.76 23.14 19.05
C ARG A 283 19.10 23.78 19.41
N VAL A 284 19.16 24.37 20.61
CA VAL A 284 20.37 24.62 21.39
C VAL A 284 20.24 23.83 22.68
#